data_7be0f88a8449ed03f0708173929a5771
#
_entry.id   7be0f88a8449ed03f0708173929a5771
#
_cell.length_a   1.000
_cell.length_b   1.000
_cell.length_c   1.000
_cell.angle_alpha   90.00
_cell.angle_beta   90.00
_cell.angle_gamma   90.00
#
_symmetry.space_group_name_H-M   'P 1'
#
loop_
_entity.id
_entity.type
_entity.pdbx_description
1 polymer ?
#
loop_
_entity_poly.entity_id
_entity_poly.type
_entity_poly.pdbx_seq_one_letter_code
_entity_poly.pdbx_strand_id
1 'polypeptide(L)'
;MKSLQKAFDVLEYVVLQNGEPVTPTRAAEALSINPATCTRIMGELVKRSYLVQISRREGYIPGPMIPALGTRHNSYEMLTAAARGPIERLSERLGCQVNFSVLHAGRRIMLCYHLGRRSLRPWDHFVFSDHWETATGRLLTAVLDEREARKLTAAAGVHPFPRKELLEIRRTHAVRFRQDRLEVMGHLVVFPGYPAAAFGFGVLPDRADEAFEYSAGTAAEIMEILNQPNKSF
;
A
#
# COMPACT_ATOMS: atom_id res chain seq x y z
N MET A 1 7.39 -18.00 -18.44
CA MET A 1 7.27 -16.74 -17.67
C MET A 1 5.95 -16.01 -17.92
N LYS A 2 5.52 -15.73 -19.17
CA LYS A 2 4.25 -14.99 -19.44
C LYS A 2 2.97 -15.63 -18.83
N SER A 3 2.89 -16.95 -18.66
CA SER A 3 1.70 -17.60 -18.08
C SER A 3 1.60 -17.44 -16.56
N LEU A 4 2.73 -17.45 -15.85
CA LEU A 4 2.78 -17.22 -14.40
C LEU A 4 2.39 -15.77 -14.07
N GLN A 5 2.93 -14.81 -14.83
CA GLN A 5 2.58 -13.41 -14.68
C GLN A 5 1.08 -13.20 -14.83
N LYS A 6 0.47 -13.72 -15.89
CA LYS A 6 -0.98 -13.65 -16.10
C LYS A 6 -1.80 -14.23 -14.94
N ALA A 7 -1.29 -15.30 -14.30
CA ALA A 7 -2.00 -15.90 -13.17
C ALA A 7 -2.00 -14.96 -11.94
N PHE A 8 -0.89 -14.28 -11.66
CA PHE A 8 -0.84 -13.26 -10.62
C PHE A 8 -1.67 -12.03 -10.98
N ASP A 9 -1.58 -11.54 -12.21
CA ASP A 9 -2.38 -10.39 -12.67
C ASP A 9 -3.89 -10.65 -12.48
N VAL A 10 -4.37 -11.85 -12.83
CA VAL A 10 -5.78 -12.26 -12.63
C VAL A 10 -6.13 -12.33 -11.14
N LEU A 11 -5.28 -12.92 -10.30
CA LEU A 11 -5.51 -13.02 -8.87
C LEU A 11 -5.59 -11.63 -8.22
N GLU A 12 -4.60 -10.79 -8.47
CA GLU A 12 -4.52 -9.42 -7.96
C GLU A 12 -5.73 -8.60 -8.41
N TYR A 13 -6.13 -8.71 -9.68
CA TYR A 13 -7.29 -8.02 -10.21
C TYR A 13 -8.58 -8.38 -9.45
N VAL A 14 -8.82 -9.67 -9.18
CA VAL A 14 -10.01 -10.11 -8.42
C VAL A 14 -9.96 -9.61 -6.96
N VAL A 15 -8.81 -9.69 -6.31
CA VAL A 15 -8.64 -9.23 -4.92
C VAL A 15 -8.90 -7.72 -4.80
N LEU A 16 -8.45 -6.93 -5.75
CA LEU A 16 -8.61 -5.47 -5.79
C LEU A 16 -10.06 -5.00 -6.00
N GLN A 17 -10.99 -5.88 -6.37
CA GLN A 17 -12.39 -5.49 -6.52
C GLN A 17 -13.15 -5.40 -5.18
N ASN A 18 -12.48 -5.54 -4.04
CA ASN A 18 -13.05 -5.36 -2.69
C ASN A 18 -14.31 -6.20 -2.42
N GLY A 19 -14.33 -7.44 -2.90
CA GLY A 19 -15.43 -8.39 -2.72
C GLY A 19 -16.47 -8.36 -3.84
N GLU A 20 -16.40 -7.39 -4.76
CA GLU A 20 -17.24 -7.41 -5.96
C GLU A 20 -16.89 -8.61 -6.84
N PRO A 21 -17.87 -9.42 -7.28
CA PRO A 21 -17.60 -10.58 -8.12
C PRO A 21 -17.05 -10.18 -9.48
N VAL A 22 -16.09 -10.97 -9.98
CA VAL A 22 -15.42 -10.76 -11.26
C VAL A 22 -15.70 -11.91 -12.20
N THR A 23 -16.30 -11.63 -13.36
CA THR A 23 -16.43 -12.62 -14.42
C THR A 23 -15.12 -12.78 -15.21
N PRO A 24 -14.85 -13.95 -15.82
CA PRO A 24 -13.67 -14.14 -16.67
C PRO A 24 -13.59 -13.15 -17.84
N THR A 25 -14.73 -12.75 -18.39
CA THR A 25 -14.80 -11.75 -19.45
C THR A 25 -14.33 -10.40 -18.99
N ARG A 26 -14.85 -9.91 -17.83
CA ARG A 26 -14.44 -8.62 -17.24
C ARG A 26 -12.94 -8.60 -16.94
N ALA A 27 -12.39 -9.67 -16.35
CA ALA A 27 -10.96 -9.76 -16.08
C ALA A 27 -10.12 -9.83 -17.36
N ALA A 28 -10.58 -10.58 -18.37
CA ALA A 28 -9.91 -10.70 -19.65
C ALA A 28 -9.80 -9.37 -20.39
N GLU A 29 -10.86 -8.59 -20.41
CA GLU A 29 -10.90 -7.23 -20.97
C GLU A 29 -9.96 -6.29 -20.23
N ALA A 30 -10.07 -6.21 -18.90
CA ALA A 30 -9.26 -5.32 -18.07
C ALA A 30 -7.74 -5.59 -18.18
N LEU A 31 -7.37 -6.87 -18.28
CA LEU A 31 -5.97 -7.30 -18.30
C LEU A 31 -5.42 -7.56 -19.71
N SER A 32 -6.24 -7.36 -20.75
CA SER A 32 -5.88 -7.69 -22.14
C SER A 32 -5.41 -9.15 -22.31
N ILE A 33 -6.09 -10.09 -21.65
CA ILE A 33 -5.83 -11.53 -21.69
C ILE A 33 -6.93 -12.21 -22.53
N ASN A 34 -6.57 -13.27 -23.25
CA ASN A 34 -7.57 -14.07 -23.94
C ASN A 34 -8.60 -14.67 -22.95
N PRO A 35 -9.92 -14.56 -23.21
CA PRO A 35 -10.97 -15.02 -22.28
C PRO A 35 -10.86 -16.49 -21.87
N ALA A 36 -10.53 -17.38 -22.81
CA ALA A 36 -10.35 -18.81 -22.51
C ALA A 36 -9.14 -19.04 -21.57
N THR A 37 -8.08 -18.28 -21.75
CA THR A 37 -6.92 -18.32 -20.85
C THR A 37 -7.29 -17.81 -19.45
N CYS A 38 -8.05 -16.72 -19.37
CA CYS A 38 -8.53 -16.16 -18.11
C CYS A 38 -9.41 -17.17 -17.36
N THR A 39 -10.38 -17.78 -18.04
CA THR A 39 -11.24 -18.83 -17.47
C THR A 39 -10.42 -19.99 -16.90
N ARG A 40 -9.41 -20.47 -17.67
CA ARG A 40 -8.54 -21.56 -17.20
C ARG A 40 -7.72 -21.17 -15.97
N ILE A 41 -7.18 -19.95 -15.94
CA ILE A 41 -6.44 -19.45 -14.78
C ILE A 41 -7.35 -19.38 -13.55
N MET A 42 -8.54 -18.78 -13.67
CA MET A 42 -9.50 -18.69 -12.56
C MET A 42 -9.90 -20.09 -12.06
N GLY A 43 -10.11 -21.03 -12.94
CA GLY A 43 -10.40 -22.43 -12.58
C GLY A 43 -9.28 -23.09 -11.77
N GLU A 44 -8.01 -22.87 -12.14
CA GLU A 44 -6.87 -23.36 -11.36
C GLU A 44 -6.74 -22.66 -9.99
N LEU A 45 -7.04 -21.37 -9.92
CA LEU A 45 -7.05 -20.61 -8.65
C LEU A 45 -8.17 -21.08 -7.70
N VAL A 46 -9.34 -21.47 -8.24
CA VAL A 46 -10.42 -22.09 -7.45
C VAL A 46 -10.00 -23.44 -6.88
N LYS A 47 -9.38 -24.32 -7.67
CA LYS A 47 -8.89 -25.62 -7.20
C LYS A 47 -7.92 -25.49 -6.00
N ARG A 48 -7.22 -24.37 -5.93
CA ARG A 48 -6.24 -24.06 -4.88
C ARG A 48 -6.82 -23.15 -3.77
N SER A 49 -8.13 -22.89 -3.80
CA SER A 49 -8.83 -22.03 -2.83
C SER A 49 -8.37 -20.57 -2.78
N TYR A 50 -7.64 -20.09 -3.79
CA TYR A 50 -7.31 -18.66 -3.94
C TYR A 50 -8.52 -17.84 -4.40
N LEU A 51 -9.41 -18.46 -5.19
CA LEU A 51 -10.69 -17.88 -5.58
C LEU A 51 -11.83 -18.82 -5.19
N VAL A 52 -13.02 -18.25 -5.07
CA VAL A 52 -14.29 -18.97 -4.96
C VAL A 52 -15.17 -18.56 -6.13
N GLN A 53 -15.73 -19.51 -6.84
CA GLN A 53 -16.74 -19.27 -7.85
C GLN A 53 -18.12 -19.22 -7.17
N ILE A 54 -18.79 -18.07 -7.22
CA ILE A 54 -20.16 -17.93 -6.72
C ILE A 54 -21.12 -18.69 -7.63
N SER A 55 -21.12 -18.33 -8.92
CA SER A 55 -21.86 -19.00 -9.97
C SER A 55 -21.18 -18.70 -11.33
N ARG A 56 -21.62 -19.38 -12.40
CA ARG A 56 -21.14 -19.07 -13.76
C ARG A 56 -21.51 -17.66 -14.22
N ARG A 57 -22.63 -17.13 -13.72
CA ARG A 57 -23.14 -15.80 -14.09
C ARG A 57 -22.53 -14.69 -13.26
N GLU A 58 -22.40 -14.87 -11.98
CA GLU A 58 -21.90 -13.85 -11.05
C GLU A 58 -20.38 -13.74 -11.10
N GLY A 59 -19.66 -14.87 -11.22
CA GLY A 59 -18.21 -14.87 -11.34
C GLY A 59 -17.48 -15.35 -10.09
N TYR A 60 -16.35 -14.73 -9.79
CA TYR A 60 -15.36 -15.16 -8.81
C TYR A 60 -15.07 -14.06 -7.80
N ILE A 61 -14.86 -14.45 -6.55
CA ILE A 61 -14.40 -13.59 -5.45
C ILE A 61 -13.13 -14.17 -4.81
N PRO A 62 -12.39 -13.39 -3.98
CA PRO A 62 -11.24 -13.92 -3.24
C PRO A 62 -11.61 -15.10 -2.36
N GLY A 63 -10.77 -16.13 -2.37
CA GLY A 63 -10.96 -17.35 -1.59
C GLY A 63 -10.20 -17.36 -0.26
N PRO A 64 -10.43 -18.38 0.59
CA PRO A 64 -9.89 -18.45 1.94
C PRO A 64 -8.36 -18.61 2.00
N MET A 65 -7.70 -18.99 0.90
CA MET A 65 -6.24 -19.08 0.87
C MET A 65 -5.57 -17.70 0.98
N ILE A 66 -6.23 -16.62 0.52
CA ILE A 66 -5.67 -15.26 0.60
C ILE A 66 -5.41 -14.85 2.05
N PRO A 67 -6.41 -14.78 2.96
CA PRO A 67 -6.16 -14.45 4.35
C PRO A 67 -5.28 -15.50 5.05
N ALA A 68 -5.43 -16.80 4.73
CA ALA A 68 -4.64 -17.85 5.36
C ALA A 68 -3.13 -17.72 5.12
N LEU A 69 -2.70 -17.24 3.98
CA LEU A 69 -1.28 -16.94 3.71
C LEU A 69 -0.81 -15.69 4.44
N GLY A 70 -1.66 -14.67 4.55
CA GLY A 70 -1.36 -13.42 5.23
C GLY A 70 -1.21 -13.53 6.74
N THR A 71 -1.82 -14.55 7.37
CA THR A 71 -1.75 -14.76 8.83
C THR A 71 -0.47 -15.48 9.29
N ARG A 72 0.43 -15.86 8.39
CA ARG A 72 1.70 -16.45 8.78
C ARG A 72 2.63 -15.40 9.35
N HIS A 73 3.13 -15.66 10.55
CA HIS A 73 3.96 -14.75 11.33
C HIS A 73 5.21 -14.31 10.55
N ASN A 74 5.24 -13.05 10.14
CA ASN A 74 6.36 -12.39 9.48
C ASN A 74 6.35 -10.89 9.76
N SER A 75 7.47 -10.21 9.51
CA SER A 75 7.62 -8.78 9.84
C SER A 75 6.64 -7.88 9.10
N TYR A 76 6.18 -8.21 7.91
CA TYR A 76 5.21 -7.40 7.17
C TYR A 76 3.79 -7.56 7.72
N GLU A 77 3.43 -8.77 8.15
CA GLU A 77 2.15 -9.02 8.81
C GLU A 77 2.08 -8.27 10.14
N MET A 78 3.14 -8.34 10.95
CA MET A 78 3.23 -7.62 12.22
C MET A 78 3.17 -6.10 12.04
N LEU A 79 3.87 -5.54 11.04
CA LEU A 79 3.77 -4.13 10.67
C LEU A 79 2.34 -3.75 10.27
N THR A 80 1.70 -4.58 9.47
CA THR A 80 0.32 -4.34 9.00
C THR A 80 -0.66 -4.39 10.17
N ALA A 81 -0.53 -5.36 11.06
CA ALA A 81 -1.37 -5.49 12.25
C ALA A 81 -1.21 -4.30 13.20
N ALA A 82 0.02 -3.86 13.45
CA ALA A 82 0.32 -2.70 14.29
C ALA A 82 -0.21 -1.38 13.70
N ALA A 83 -0.16 -1.23 12.38
CA ALA A 83 -0.55 0.00 11.70
C ALA A 83 -2.07 0.12 11.49
N ARG A 84 -2.82 -0.98 11.34
CA ARG A 84 -4.21 -0.99 10.90
C ARG A 84 -5.11 -0.08 11.75
N GLY A 85 -5.16 -0.28 13.06
CA GLY A 85 -6.00 0.51 13.96
C GLY A 85 -5.64 2.00 14.01
N PRO A 86 -4.36 2.36 14.23
CA PRO A 86 -3.92 3.76 14.17
C PRO A 86 -4.22 4.45 12.83
N ILE A 87 -4.00 3.79 11.69
CA ILE A 87 -4.29 4.31 10.35
C ILE A 87 -5.79 4.51 10.14
N GLU A 88 -6.63 3.58 10.59
CA GLU A 88 -8.09 3.71 10.55
C GLU A 88 -8.56 4.95 11.32
N ARG A 89 -8.13 5.12 12.58
CA ARG A 89 -8.48 6.30 13.40
C ARG A 89 -8.00 7.61 12.77
N LEU A 90 -6.77 7.66 12.23
CA LEU A 90 -6.26 8.81 11.52
C LEU A 90 -7.14 9.16 10.32
N SER A 91 -7.46 8.18 9.50
CA SER A 91 -8.29 8.32 8.31
C SER A 91 -9.71 8.82 8.64
N GLU A 92 -10.34 8.25 9.67
CA GLU A 92 -11.67 8.67 10.13
C GLU A 92 -11.68 10.09 10.68
N ARG A 93 -10.70 10.45 11.53
CA ARG A 93 -10.58 11.78 12.09
C ARG A 93 -10.38 12.85 11.01
N LEU A 94 -9.51 12.58 10.04
CA LEU A 94 -9.21 13.53 8.97
C LEU A 94 -10.24 13.49 7.84
N GLY A 95 -11.02 12.43 7.73
CA GLY A 95 -11.98 12.20 6.65
C GLY A 95 -11.28 12.02 5.28
N CYS A 96 -10.02 11.58 5.28
CA CYS A 96 -9.22 11.39 4.07
C CYS A 96 -8.67 9.97 4.00
N GLN A 97 -8.23 9.59 2.80
CA GLN A 97 -7.56 8.33 2.58
C GLN A 97 -6.14 8.34 3.17
N VAL A 98 -5.80 7.28 3.89
CA VAL A 98 -4.45 7.05 4.42
C VAL A 98 -3.97 5.70 3.93
N ASN A 99 -2.74 5.64 3.41
CA ASN A 99 -2.10 4.39 2.99
C ASN A 99 -0.83 4.14 3.81
N PHE A 100 -0.54 2.85 4.04
CA PHE A 100 0.67 2.38 4.72
C PHE A 100 1.44 1.46 3.79
N SER A 101 2.70 1.76 3.55
CA SER A 101 3.51 1.13 2.51
C SER A 101 4.92 0.82 2.99
N VAL A 102 5.54 -0.15 2.32
CA VAL A 102 6.98 -0.47 2.41
C VAL A 102 7.62 -0.34 1.04
N LEU A 103 8.96 -0.30 1.00
CA LEU A 103 9.73 -0.36 -0.23
C LEU A 103 10.45 -1.70 -0.33
N HIS A 104 10.23 -2.43 -1.42
CA HIS A 104 10.91 -3.69 -1.69
C HIS A 104 11.31 -3.77 -3.17
N ALA A 105 12.57 -4.13 -3.43
CA ALA A 105 13.12 -4.26 -4.79
C ALA A 105 12.83 -3.04 -5.70
N GLY A 106 12.92 -1.83 -5.15
CA GLY A 106 12.68 -0.58 -5.87
C GLY A 106 11.20 -0.31 -6.20
N ARG A 107 10.27 -1.00 -5.56
CA ARG A 107 8.83 -0.79 -5.70
C ARG A 107 8.20 -0.49 -4.35
N ARG A 108 7.29 0.47 -4.32
CA ARG A 108 6.47 0.75 -3.15
C ARG A 108 5.30 -0.22 -3.12
N ILE A 109 5.19 -1.00 -2.06
CA ILE A 109 4.13 -1.98 -1.84
C ILE A 109 3.22 -1.47 -0.73
N MET A 110 1.94 -1.31 -1.02
CA MET A 110 0.93 -0.91 -0.07
C MET A 110 0.48 -2.13 0.75
N LEU A 111 0.75 -2.11 2.06
CA LEU A 111 0.39 -3.19 2.99
C LEU A 111 -1.05 -3.07 3.48
N CYS A 112 -1.49 -1.85 3.77
CA CYS A 112 -2.87 -1.57 4.11
C CYS A 112 -3.24 -0.11 3.79
N TYR A 113 -4.52 0.17 3.75
CA TYR A 113 -5.07 1.51 3.59
C TYR A 113 -6.44 1.60 4.26
N HIS A 114 -6.84 2.84 4.55
CA HIS A 114 -8.20 3.14 4.96
C HIS A 114 -8.74 4.32 4.13
N LEU A 115 -9.99 4.23 3.68
CA LEU A 115 -10.53 5.17 2.69
C LEU A 115 -11.04 6.48 3.31
N GLY A 116 -11.38 6.50 4.60
CA GLY A 116 -12.12 7.61 5.19
C GLY A 116 -13.52 7.76 4.57
N ARG A 117 -14.38 8.51 5.24
CA ARG A 117 -15.79 8.66 4.83
C ARG A 117 -15.99 9.44 3.51
N ARG A 118 -14.99 10.17 3.04
CA ARG A 118 -15.05 11.03 1.86
C ARG A 118 -14.31 10.49 0.64
N SER A 119 -13.63 9.37 0.78
CA SER A 119 -12.90 8.78 -0.34
C SER A 119 -13.86 8.03 -1.26
N LEU A 120 -13.83 8.34 -2.54
CA LEU A 120 -14.79 7.84 -3.51
C LEU A 120 -14.33 6.60 -4.27
N ARG A 121 -13.04 6.26 -4.23
CA ARG A 121 -12.50 5.12 -4.99
C ARG A 121 -11.43 4.38 -4.21
N PRO A 122 -11.54 3.04 -4.11
CA PRO A 122 -10.44 2.21 -3.62
C PRO A 122 -9.26 2.25 -4.61
N TRP A 123 -8.07 1.90 -4.11
CA TRP A 123 -6.90 1.71 -4.95
C TRP A 123 -7.11 0.52 -5.89
N ASP A 124 -6.65 0.66 -7.13
CA ASP A 124 -6.76 -0.35 -8.18
C ASP A 124 -5.49 -1.21 -8.34
N HIS A 125 -4.48 -1.00 -7.51
CA HIS A 125 -3.25 -1.78 -7.46
C HIS A 125 -2.55 -1.66 -6.10
N PHE A 126 -1.64 -2.60 -5.79
CA PHE A 126 -0.87 -2.64 -4.54
C PHE A 126 0.59 -2.20 -4.72
N VAL A 127 1.09 -2.19 -5.96
CA VAL A 127 2.50 -1.94 -6.28
C VAL A 127 2.63 -0.68 -7.11
N PHE A 128 3.50 0.22 -6.66
CA PHE A 128 3.64 1.56 -7.23
C PHE A 128 5.10 1.87 -7.57
N SER A 129 5.30 2.76 -8.53
CA SER A 129 6.60 3.33 -8.89
C SER A 129 6.64 4.86 -8.74
N ASP A 130 5.73 5.41 -7.94
CA ASP A 130 5.49 6.84 -7.67
C ASP A 130 6.38 7.40 -6.56
N HIS A 131 7.68 7.10 -6.61
CA HIS A 131 8.63 7.33 -5.51
C HIS A 131 8.79 8.79 -5.10
N TRP A 132 8.47 9.76 -5.97
CA TRP A 132 8.64 11.19 -5.68
C TRP A 132 7.33 11.97 -5.65
N GLU A 133 6.28 11.40 -6.14
CA GLU A 133 4.96 12.03 -6.26
C GLU A 133 4.15 11.92 -4.98
N THR A 134 4.51 10.99 -4.07
CA THR A 134 3.75 10.69 -2.86
C THR A 134 4.60 10.85 -1.60
N ALA A 135 3.93 11.13 -0.47
CA ALA A 135 4.60 11.20 0.84
C ALA A 135 5.32 9.89 1.17
N THR A 136 4.64 8.75 1.04
CA THR A 136 5.23 7.43 1.31
C THR A 136 6.41 7.11 0.39
N GLY A 137 6.34 7.52 -0.87
CA GLY A 137 7.45 7.35 -1.81
C GLY A 137 8.70 8.13 -1.41
N ARG A 138 8.56 9.43 -1.06
CA ARG A 138 9.68 10.26 -0.59
C ARG A 138 10.27 9.75 0.72
N LEU A 139 9.41 9.42 1.68
CA LEU A 139 9.80 8.87 2.97
C LEU A 139 10.62 7.58 2.83
N LEU A 140 10.13 6.63 2.06
CA LEU A 140 10.78 5.34 1.84
C LEU A 140 12.05 5.47 0.99
N THR A 141 12.11 6.43 0.06
CA THR A 141 13.33 6.74 -0.67
C THR A 141 14.42 7.30 0.26
N ALA A 142 14.02 8.07 1.27
CA ALA A 142 14.98 8.67 2.21
C ALA A 142 15.72 7.65 3.06
N VAL A 143 15.17 6.46 3.34
CA VAL A 143 15.85 5.42 4.14
C VAL A 143 16.79 4.53 3.34
N LEU A 144 16.83 4.65 2.02
CA LEU A 144 17.76 3.93 1.15
C LEU A 144 19.17 4.48 1.27
N ASP A 145 20.16 3.69 0.87
CA ASP A 145 21.50 4.21 0.62
C ASP A 145 21.47 5.26 -0.52
N GLU A 146 22.53 6.07 -0.61
CA GLU A 146 22.56 7.18 -1.59
C GLU A 146 22.53 6.67 -3.04
N ARG A 147 23.10 5.51 -3.33
CA ARG A 147 23.15 4.94 -4.67
C ARG A 147 21.75 4.52 -5.13
N GLU A 148 21.02 3.82 -4.27
CA GLU A 148 19.65 3.38 -4.58
C GLU A 148 18.70 4.57 -4.64
N ALA A 149 18.80 5.53 -3.69
CA ALA A 149 18.01 6.75 -3.72
C ALA A 149 18.21 7.56 -5.00
N ARG A 150 19.47 7.70 -5.47
CA ARG A 150 19.77 8.36 -6.76
C ARG A 150 19.14 7.64 -7.94
N LYS A 151 19.16 6.30 -7.95
CA LYS A 151 18.57 5.51 -9.03
C LYS A 151 17.05 5.72 -9.09
N LEU A 152 16.36 5.70 -7.95
CA LEU A 152 14.90 5.87 -7.89
C LEU A 152 14.49 7.30 -8.22
N THR A 153 15.16 8.31 -7.67
CA THR A 153 14.85 9.72 -7.97
C THR A 153 15.12 10.06 -9.45
N ALA A 154 16.20 9.55 -10.02
CA ALA A 154 16.49 9.73 -11.44
C ALA A 154 15.43 9.06 -12.33
N ALA A 155 14.97 7.85 -11.99
CA ALA A 155 13.89 7.16 -12.69
C ALA A 155 12.55 7.90 -12.62
N ALA A 156 12.32 8.65 -11.53
CA ALA A 156 11.18 9.55 -11.37
C ALA A 156 11.37 10.94 -12.02
N GLY A 157 12.45 11.16 -12.77
CA GLY A 157 12.71 12.44 -13.44
C GLY A 157 13.14 13.59 -12.52
N VAL A 158 13.58 13.30 -11.29
CA VAL A 158 13.96 14.30 -10.29
C VAL A 158 15.41 14.71 -10.45
N HIS A 159 15.63 15.92 -10.93
CA HIS A 159 16.95 16.51 -11.13
C HIS A 159 16.96 17.98 -10.68
N PRO A 160 18.00 18.43 -9.92
CA PRO A 160 19.12 17.67 -9.35
C PRO A 160 18.67 16.72 -8.22
N PHE A 161 19.57 15.80 -7.83
CA PHE A 161 19.31 14.85 -6.73
C PHE A 161 18.94 15.61 -5.43
N PRO A 162 17.79 15.30 -4.81
CA PRO A 162 17.20 16.11 -3.74
C PRO A 162 17.82 15.79 -2.37
N ARG A 163 19.14 15.85 -2.26
CA ARG A 163 19.90 15.44 -1.08
C ARG A 163 19.46 16.12 0.20
N LYS A 164 19.18 17.43 0.15
CA LYS A 164 18.77 18.20 1.34
C LYS A 164 17.43 17.71 1.89
N GLU A 165 16.47 17.47 1.01
CA GLU A 165 15.15 16.97 1.40
C GLU A 165 15.24 15.56 1.98
N LEU A 166 16.00 14.66 1.35
CA LEU A 166 16.20 13.31 1.88
C LEU A 166 16.90 13.30 3.26
N LEU A 167 17.85 14.17 3.47
CA LEU A 167 18.51 14.33 4.78
C LEU A 167 17.54 14.88 5.84
N GLU A 168 16.70 15.83 5.47
CA GLU A 168 15.68 16.37 6.38
C GLU A 168 14.66 15.31 6.75
N ILE A 169 14.18 14.52 5.79
CA ILE A 169 13.28 13.39 6.06
C ILE A 169 13.93 12.37 7.00
N ARG A 170 15.20 12.04 6.80
CA ARG A 170 15.93 11.14 7.73
C ARG A 170 15.99 11.68 9.15
N ARG A 171 16.14 13.00 9.31
CA ARG A 171 16.22 13.66 10.60
C ARG A 171 14.86 13.77 11.29
N THR A 172 13.81 14.10 10.54
CA THR A 172 12.48 14.39 11.10
C THR A 172 11.55 13.18 11.09
N HIS A 173 11.85 12.16 10.28
CA HIS A 173 10.98 11.04 9.95
C HIS A 173 9.61 11.48 9.37
N ALA A 174 9.54 12.67 8.81
CA ALA A 174 8.32 13.25 8.30
C ALA A 174 8.55 13.96 6.97
N VAL A 175 7.50 14.09 6.18
CA VAL A 175 7.47 14.91 4.97
C VAL A 175 6.15 15.65 4.88
N ARG A 176 6.22 16.89 4.37
CA ARG A 176 5.05 17.69 4.00
C ARG A 176 5.39 18.51 2.77
N PHE A 177 4.52 18.49 1.78
CA PHE A 177 4.67 19.30 0.57
C PHE A 177 3.32 19.54 -0.08
N ARG A 178 3.25 20.59 -0.89
CA ARG A 178 2.03 20.91 -1.63
C ARG A 178 2.01 20.18 -2.96
N GLN A 179 0.86 19.59 -3.27
CA GLN A 179 0.57 18.98 -4.57
C GLN A 179 -0.86 19.38 -4.98
N ASP A 180 -0.97 20.12 -6.07
CA ASP A 180 -2.24 20.69 -6.53
C ASP A 180 -2.97 21.46 -5.43
N ARG A 181 -4.12 20.96 -5.02
CA ARG A 181 -4.98 21.57 -3.99
C ARG A 181 -4.75 21.01 -2.59
N LEU A 182 -3.89 20.01 -2.46
CA LEU A 182 -3.69 19.30 -1.20
C LEU A 182 -2.31 19.61 -0.61
N GLU A 183 -2.26 19.62 0.70
CA GLU A 183 -1.05 19.39 1.46
C GLU A 183 -0.89 17.87 1.64
N VAL A 184 0.14 17.31 1.00
CA VAL A 184 0.49 15.90 1.09
C VAL A 184 1.53 15.72 2.18
N MET A 185 1.30 14.78 3.08
CA MET A 185 2.16 14.58 4.24
C MET A 185 2.18 13.13 4.69
N GLY A 186 3.15 12.80 5.54
CA GLY A 186 3.27 11.48 6.10
C GLY A 186 4.46 11.31 7.02
N HIS A 187 4.58 10.13 7.60
CA HIS A 187 5.63 9.80 8.56
C HIS A 187 6.25 8.43 8.28
N LEU A 188 7.55 8.32 8.57
CA LEU A 188 8.26 7.05 8.63
C LEU A 188 7.91 6.31 9.92
N VAL A 189 7.82 5.00 9.79
CA VAL A 189 7.79 4.04 10.89
C VAL A 189 9.05 3.20 10.76
N VAL A 190 10.03 3.46 11.63
CA VAL A 190 11.31 2.76 11.67
C VAL A 190 11.46 2.12 13.03
N PHE A 191 11.46 0.80 13.08
CA PHE A 191 11.59 0.04 14.31
C PHE A 191 12.59 -1.11 14.13
N PRO A 192 13.49 -1.37 15.11
CA PRO A 192 14.50 -2.42 15.01
C PRO A 192 13.88 -3.80 14.73
N GLY A 193 14.44 -4.54 13.78
CA GLY A 193 13.95 -5.85 13.38
C GLY A 193 12.81 -5.87 12.36
N TYR A 194 12.33 -4.69 11.94
CA TYR A 194 11.29 -4.57 10.92
C TYR A 194 11.78 -3.79 9.69
N PRO A 195 11.23 -4.07 8.50
CA PRO A 195 11.44 -3.20 7.34
C PRO A 195 10.94 -1.78 7.64
N ALA A 196 11.63 -0.78 7.11
CA ALA A 196 11.12 0.59 7.19
C ALA A 196 9.79 0.70 6.44
N ALA A 197 8.81 1.30 7.08
CA ALA A 197 7.49 1.55 6.52
C ALA A 197 7.15 3.04 6.60
N ALA A 198 6.15 3.47 5.87
CA ALA A 198 5.66 4.83 5.90
C ALA A 198 4.16 4.87 5.66
N PHE A 199 3.49 5.82 6.28
CA PHE A 199 2.12 6.17 5.88
C PHE A 199 2.06 7.59 5.32
N GLY A 200 1.06 7.82 4.47
CA GLY A 200 0.87 9.12 3.84
C GLY A 200 -0.60 9.38 3.51
N PHE A 201 -0.92 10.65 3.43
CA PHE A 201 -2.26 11.17 3.15
C PHE A 201 -2.19 12.59 2.59
N GLY A 202 -3.32 13.09 2.10
CA GLY A 202 -3.47 14.47 1.66
C GLY A 202 -4.69 15.11 2.28
N VAL A 203 -4.57 16.36 2.71
CA VAL A 203 -5.66 17.18 3.25
C VAL A 203 -5.70 18.54 2.58
N LEU A 204 -6.79 19.27 2.74
CA LEU A 204 -6.86 20.68 2.33
C LEU A 204 -5.94 21.54 3.21
N PRO A 205 -5.41 22.67 2.68
CA PRO A 205 -4.43 23.49 3.38
C PRO A 205 -4.88 24.03 4.74
N ASP A 206 -6.16 24.33 4.89
CA ASP A 206 -6.77 24.84 6.12
C ASP A 206 -6.72 23.84 7.30
N ARG A 207 -6.53 22.57 7.00
CA ARG A 207 -6.44 21.48 8.00
C ARG A 207 -5.04 20.92 8.16
N ALA A 208 -4.07 21.45 7.42
CA ALA A 208 -2.78 20.81 7.27
C ALA A 208 -1.96 20.77 8.58
N ASP A 209 -1.98 21.83 9.38
CA ASP A 209 -1.21 21.91 10.60
C ASP A 209 -1.77 20.95 11.67
N GLU A 210 -3.08 20.97 11.91
CA GLU A 210 -3.75 20.01 12.81
C GLU A 210 -3.49 18.55 12.37
N ALA A 211 -3.61 18.29 11.07
CA ALA A 211 -3.42 16.95 10.52
C ALA A 211 -1.98 16.46 10.69
N PHE A 212 -0.99 17.34 10.51
CA PHE A 212 0.41 17.01 10.66
C PHE A 212 0.78 16.68 12.11
N GLU A 213 0.33 17.49 13.06
CA GLU A 213 0.53 17.23 14.51
C GLU A 213 -0.12 15.91 14.94
N TYR A 214 -1.37 15.68 14.54
CA TYR A 214 -2.08 14.46 14.90
C TYR A 214 -1.40 13.21 14.31
N SER A 215 -0.94 13.29 13.07
CA SER A 215 -0.28 12.18 12.39
C SER A 215 1.06 11.78 13.00
N ALA A 216 1.78 12.71 13.64
CA ALA A 216 2.98 12.37 14.41
C ALA A 216 2.67 11.44 15.59
N GLY A 217 1.55 11.67 16.29
CA GLY A 217 1.04 10.76 17.32
C GLY A 217 0.71 9.37 16.78
N THR A 218 0.14 9.29 15.57
CA THR A 218 -0.13 8.00 14.90
C THR A 218 1.14 7.20 14.64
N ALA A 219 2.22 7.85 14.20
CA ALA A 219 3.51 7.18 14.00
C ALA A 219 4.09 6.65 15.33
N ALA A 220 4.02 7.43 16.38
CA ALA A 220 4.48 7.02 17.71
C ALA A 220 3.67 5.83 18.25
N GLU A 221 2.36 5.84 18.09
CA GLU A 221 1.47 4.74 18.48
C GLU A 221 1.81 3.44 17.78
N ILE A 222 2.03 3.47 16.44
CA ILE A 222 2.44 2.27 15.69
C ILE A 222 3.75 1.70 16.23
N MET A 223 4.73 2.55 16.51
CA MET A 223 6.02 2.12 17.08
C MET A 223 5.88 1.57 18.50
N GLU A 224 4.97 2.11 19.31
CA GLU A 224 4.67 1.61 20.65
C GLU A 224 4.04 0.21 20.59
N ILE A 225 3.09 -0.02 19.67
CA ILE A 225 2.49 -1.34 19.44
C ILE A 225 3.55 -2.37 19.04
N LEU A 226 4.49 -2.00 18.15
CA LEU A 226 5.58 -2.87 17.73
C LEU A 226 6.57 -3.19 18.88
N ASN A 227 6.70 -2.30 19.84
CA ASN A 227 7.57 -2.46 21.00
C ASN A 227 6.96 -3.35 22.10
N GLN A 228 5.66 -3.59 22.08
CA GLN A 228 5.04 -4.46 23.06
C GLN A 228 5.52 -5.91 22.86
N PRO A 229 6.07 -6.58 23.88
CA PRO A 229 6.44 -7.97 23.77
C PRO A 229 5.21 -8.77 23.37
N ASN A 230 5.34 -9.59 22.33
CA ASN A 230 4.28 -10.40 21.72
C ASN A 230 3.25 -10.89 22.75
N LYS A 231 2.12 -10.22 22.83
CA LYS A 231 0.91 -10.89 23.26
C LYS A 231 0.50 -11.76 22.07
N SER A 232 0.74 -13.06 22.21
CA SER A 232 0.30 -14.10 21.27
C SER A 232 -1.14 -13.80 20.84
N PHE A 233 -1.31 -13.50 19.55
CA PHE A 233 -2.63 -13.52 18.93
C PHE A 233 -2.96 -14.92 18.50
#